data_e624e336c1d94f61749f71a64bc94eca
#
_entry.id   e624e336c1d94f61749f71a64bc94eca
#
_cell.length_a   1.000
_cell.length_b   1.000
_cell.length_c   1.000
_cell.angle_alpha   90.00
_cell.angle_beta   90.00
_cell.angle_gamma   90.00
#
_symmetry.space_group_name_H-M   'P 1'
#
loop_
_entity.id
_entity.type
_entity.pdbx_description
1 polymer ?
#
loop_
_entity_poly.entity_id
_entity_poly.type
_entity_poly.pdbx_seq_one_letter_code
_entity_poly.pdbx_strand_id
1 'polypeptide(L)'
;MQAADILLMKGNSGWASDLVTWVGKTDVSHAALVICTKPAPIIIESINPRVRTVPLDVAIQDHTPVYLLKNKQLTPAQRECIVRAALKWSTRDYSFHQCAIAAIDELTQSRWLSQHQLFPEAPMCSWLVAEAYKENGLDFGEPAAGTGPWDIKKFALAHPQFYEVLRLR
;
A
#
# COMPACT_ATOMS: atom_id res chain seq x y z
N MET A 1 -0.98 -13.07 10.70
CA MET A 1 -1.65 -12.22 9.70
C MET A 1 -3.11 -12.09 10.08
N GLN A 2 -3.69 -10.91 9.96
CA GLN A 2 -5.10 -10.61 10.24
C GLN A 2 -5.63 -9.69 9.14
N ALA A 3 -6.95 -9.56 9.03
CA ALA A 3 -7.56 -8.56 8.15
C ALA A 3 -7.06 -7.15 8.50
N ALA A 4 -6.91 -6.28 7.52
CA ALA A 4 -6.29 -4.96 7.60
C ALA A 4 -4.80 -4.94 8.00
N ASP A 5 -4.09 -6.07 8.06
CA ASP A 5 -2.63 -6.03 8.07
C ASP A 5 -2.12 -5.58 6.70
N ILE A 6 -0.97 -4.89 6.67
CA ILE A 6 -0.38 -4.38 5.43
C ILE A 6 0.79 -5.28 5.04
N LEU A 7 0.80 -5.71 3.80
CA LEU A 7 1.90 -6.46 3.22
C LEU A 7 2.71 -5.54 2.31
N LEU A 8 3.98 -5.33 2.64
CA LEU A 8 4.91 -4.61 1.79
C LEU A 8 5.77 -5.61 1.02
N MET A 9 5.83 -5.44 -0.28
CA MET A 9 6.44 -6.37 -1.21
C MET A 9 7.43 -5.66 -2.14
N LYS A 10 8.31 -6.45 -2.72
CA LYS A 10 9.20 -6.03 -3.81
C LYS A 10 8.73 -6.72 -5.09
N GLY A 11 8.58 -5.97 -6.18
CA GLY A 11 8.32 -6.54 -7.50
C GLY A 11 9.46 -7.44 -7.95
N ASN A 12 9.13 -8.59 -8.52
CA ASN A 12 10.15 -9.57 -8.96
C ASN A 12 10.87 -9.14 -10.23
N SER A 13 10.23 -8.30 -11.06
CA SER A 13 10.82 -7.75 -12.28
C SER A 13 10.07 -6.51 -12.75
N GLY A 14 10.77 -5.62 -13.46
CA GLY A 14 10.18 -4.50 -14.18
C GLY A 14 10.72 -3.14 -13.78
N TRP A 15 10.91 -2.29 -14.77
CA TRP A 15 11.48 -0.94 -14.63
C TRP A 15 10.70 -0.06 -13.62
N ALA A 16 9.38 -0.26 -13.50
CA ALA A 16 8.56 0.49 -12.54
C ALA A 16 8.89 0.14 -11.09
N SER A 17 9.09 -1.17 -10.78
CA SER A 17 9.54 -1.62 -9.46
C SER A 17 10.92 -1.08 -9.12
N ASP A 18 11.84 -1.10 -10.08
CA ASP A 18 13.21 -0.62 -9.90
C ASP A 18 13.22 0.90 -9.69
N LEU A 19 12.39 1.65 -10.44
CA LEU A 19 12.24 3.09 -10.27
C LEU A 19 11.73 3.42 -8.86
N VAL A 20 10.68 2.74 -8.39
CA VAL A 20 10.09 2.96 -7.04
C VAL A 20 11.11 2.67 -5.95
N THR A 21 11.88 1.56 -6.05
CA THR A 21 12.91 1.22 -5.06
C THR A 21 14.08 2.20 -5.10
N TRP A 22 14.48 2.68 -6.29
CA TRP A 22 15.55 3.65 -6.45
C TRP A 22 15.15 5.02 -5.90
N VAL A 23 13.96 5.52 -6.25
CA VAL A 23 13.44 6.82 -5.80
C VAL A 23 13.23 6.82 -4.28
N GLY A 24 12.55 5.81 -3.76
CA GLY A 24 12.27 5.68 -2.32
C GLY A 24 13.47 5.24 -1.48
N LYS A 25 14.63 4.93 -2.11
CA LYS A 25 15.81 4.37 -1.44
C LYS A 25 15.45 3.23 -0.49
N THR A 26 14.60 2.32 -0.95
CA THR A 26 13.95 1.29 -0.12
C THR A 26 14.02 -0.09 -0.77
N ASP A 27 13.76 -1.11 0.02
CA ASP A 27 13.67 -2.50 -0.40
C ASP A 27 12.23 -2.94 -0.73
N VAL A 28 11.27 -2.00 -0.77
CA VAL A 28 9.87 -2.26 -1.08
C VAL A 28 9.39 -1.36 -2.22
N SER A 29 8.60 -1.93 -3.14
CA SER A 29 8.04 -1.20 -4.29
C SER A 29 6.53 -1.34 -4.41
N HIS A 30 5.91 -2.15 -3.54
CA HIS A 30 4.50 -2.47 -3.63
C HIS A 30 3.87 -2.62 -2.24
N ALA A 31 2.60 -2.27 -2.13
CA ALA A 31 1.81 -2.42 -0.91
C ALA A 31 0.46 -3.09 -1.22
N ALA A 32 0.06 -3.99 -0.35
CA ALA A 32 -1.23 -4.67 -0.41
C ALA A 32 -1.88 -4.72 0.97
N LEU A 33 -3.19 -4.85 1.01
CA LEU A 33 -3.96 -5.00 2.23
C LEU A 33 -4.48 -6.42 2.36
N VAL A 34 -4.29 -7.04 3.52
CA VAL A 34 -4.89 -8.34 3.83
C VAL A 34 -6.38 -8.15 4.11
N ILE A 35 -7.24 -8.84 3.35
CA ILE A 35 -8.70 -8.74 3.51
C ILE A 35 -9.30 -9.95 4.21
N CYS A 36 -8.68 -11.12 4.08
CA CYS A 36 -9.10 -12.36 4.70
C CYS A 36 -7.90 -13.25 4.99
N THR A 37 -8.00 -14.14 5.97
CA THR A 37 -6.92 -15.06 6.33
C THR A 37 -7.34 -16.52 6.41
N LYS A 38 -8.63 -16.80 6.30
CA LYS A 38 -9.19 -18.16 6.32
C LYS A 38 -10.16 -18.36 5.15
N PRO A 39 -10.13 -19.49 4.45
CA PRO A 39 -9.25 -20.66 4.67
C PRO A 39 -7.81 -20.40 4.25
N ALA A 40 -7.55 -19.41 3.37
CA ALA A 40 -6.23 -18.99 2.94
C ALA A 40 -6.15 -17.44 2.93
N PRO A 41 -4.95 -16.85 3.05
CA PRO A 41 -4.80 -15.39 2.96
C PRO A 41 -5.21 -14.86 1.60
N ILE A 42 -6.09 -13.86 1.60
CA ILE A 42 -6.50 -13.10 0.42
C ILE A 42 -6.11 -11.64 0.66
N ILE A 43 -5.56 -11.01 -0.37
CA ILE A 43 -5.17 -9.61 -0.36
C ILE A 43 -5.94 -8.83 -1.40
N ILE A 44 -6.02 -7.52 -1.19
CA ILE A 44 -6.40 -6.55 -2.21
C ILE A 44 -5.19 -5.68 -2.52
N GLU A 45 -4.93 -5.50 -3.80
CA GLU A 45 -3.80 -4.73 -4.30
C GLU A 45 -4.17 -3.97 -5.57
N SER A 46 -3.53 -2.85 -5.79
CA SER A 46 -3.62 -2.12 -7.04
C SER A 46 -2.38 -2.41 -7.87
N ILE A 47 -2.56 -3.08 -8.99
CA ILE A 47 -1.52 -3.44 -9.96
C ILE A 47 -2.06 -3.19 -11.36
N ASN A 48 -1.19 -2.79 -12.30
CA ASN A 48 -1.62 -2.61 -13.69
C ASN A 48 -2.24 -3.91 -14.26
N PRO A 49 -3.44 -3.86 -14.89
CA PRO A 49 -4.21 -2.66 -15.24
C PRO A 49 -5.25 -2.21 -14.19
N ARG A 50 -5.46 -2.95 -13.09
CA ARG A 50 -6.57 -2.65 -12.17
C ARG A 50 -6.31 -3.05 -10.71
N VAL A 51 -7.18 -2.58 -9.82
CA VAL A 51 -7.29 -3.13 -8.46
C VAL A 51 -7.87 -4.54 -8.53
N ARG A 52 -7.20 -5.48 -7.87
CA ARG A 52 -7.63 -6.89 -7.83
C ARG A 52 -7.64 -7.45 -6.41
N THR A 53 -8.49 -8.41 -6.20
CA THR A 53 -8.53 -9.24 -5.00
C THR A 53 -8.06 -10.64 -5.37
N VAL A 54 -6.96 -11.09 -4.78
CA VAL A 54 -6.34 -12.37 -5.14
C VAL A 54 -5.83 -13.12 -3.91
N PRO A 55 -5.76 -14.45 -3.96
CA PRO A 55 -5.03 -15.22 -2.97
C PRO A 55 -3.56 -14.79 -2.89
N LEU A 56 -2.98 -14.83 -1.70
CA LEU A 56 -1.59 -14.42 -1.49
C LEU A 56 -0.59 -15.24 -2.30
N ASP A 57 -0.84 -16.54 -2.47
CA ASP A 57 0.00 -17.44 -3.27
C ASP A 57 0.03 -17.07 -4.76
N VAL A 58 -1.02 -16.42 -5.26
CA VAL A 58 -1.05 -15.85 -6.62
C VAL A 58 -0.22 -14.55 -6.67
N ALA A 59 -0.39 -13.67 -5.68
CA ALA A 59 0.32 -12.39 -5.66
C ALA A 59 1.85 -12.55 -5.54
N ILE A 60 2.33 -13.55 -4.82
CA ILE A 60 3.78 -13.82 -4.65
C ILE A 60 4.47 -14.35 -5.92
N GLN A 61 3.73 -14.64 -6.97
CA GLN A 61 4.32 -14.96 -8.28
C GLN A 61 4.91 -13.70 -8.93
N ASP A 62 4.24 -12.55 -8.71
CA ASP A 62 4.63 -11.24 -9.25
C ASP A 62 5.51 -10.44 -8.28
N HIS A 63 5.37 -10.69 -6.97
CA HIS A 63 5.99 -9.90 -5.90
C HIS A 63 6.57 -10.78 -4.80
N THR A 64 7.71 -10.38 -4.26
CA THR A 64 8.30 -11.01 -3.07
C THR A 64 7.86 -10.27 -1.82
N PRO A 65 7.12 -10.90 -0.88
CA PRO A 65 6.80 -10.30 0.41
C PRO A 65 8.06 -10.01 1.22
N VAL A 66 8.19 -8.77 1.72
CA VAL A 66 9.37 -8.33 2.49
C VAL A 66 9.00 -8.01 3.93
N TYR A 67 7.89 -7.30 4.15
CA TYR A 67 7.41 -6.95 5.49
C TYR A 67 5.93 -7.19 5.64
N LEU A 68 5.54 -7.61 6.85
CA LEU A 68 4.16 -7.60 7.33
C LEU A 68 4.05 -6.55 8.44
N LEU A 69 3.19 -5.57 8.23
CA LEU A 69 2.90 -4.53 9.21
C LEU A 69 1.57 -4.85 9.87
N LYS A 70 1.57 -4.98 11.19
CA LYS A 70 0.37 -5.23 11.98
C LYS A 70 0.08 -4.02 12.86
N ASN A 71 -1.06 -3.38 12.66
CA ASN A 71 -1.51 -2.37 13.60
C ASN A 71 -2.09 -3.06 14.85
N LYS A 72 -1.45 -2.82 16.00
CA LYS A 72 -1.76 -3.46 17.28
C LYS A 72 -3.01 -2.89 17.96
N GLN A 73 -3.46 -1.72 17.55
CA GLN A 73 -4.56 -1.01 18.19
C GLN A 73 -5.90 -1.18 17.48
N LEU A 74 -5.92 -1.75 16.28
CA LEU A 74 -7.15 -1.94 15.53
C LEU A 74 -8.05 -2.98 16.22
N THR A 75 -9.26 -2.54 16.56
CA THR A 75 -10.33 -3.43 16.96
C THR A 75 -10.83 -4.27 15.78
N PRO A 76 -11.51 -5.40 16.00
CA PRO A 76 -12.09 -6.19 14.92
C PRO A 76 -13.04 -5.37 14.02
N ALA A 77 -13.84 -4.47 14.59
CA ALA A 77 -14.75 -3.60 13.84
C ALA A 77 -13.99 -2.60 12.94
N GLN A 78 -12.91 -1.98 13.44
CA GLN A 78 -12.08 -1.10 12.62
C GLN A 78 -11.40 -1.86 11.49
N ARG A 79 -10.91 -3.08 11.73
CA ARG A 79 -10.33 -3.93 10.67
C ARG A 79 -11.34 -4.21 9.57
N GLU A 80 -12.58 -4.54 9.94
CA GLU A 80 -13.66 -4.76 8.97
C GLU A 80 -13.97 -3.48 8.18
N CYS A 81 -14.02 -2.32 8.83
CA CYS A 81 -14.25 -1.03 8.16
C CYS A 81 -13.14 -0.69 7.15
N ILE A 82 -11.86 -0.91 7.50
CA ILE A 82 -10.72 -0.69 6.61
C ILE A 82 -10.80 -1.62 5.39
N VAL A 83 -11.08 -2.91 5.62
CA VAL A 83 -11.26 -3.87 4.52
C VAL A 83 -12.41 -3.46 3.60
N ARG A 84 -13.53 -3.04 4.17
CA ARG A 84 -14.70 -2.57 3.40
C ARG A 84 -14.38 -1.31 2.60
N ALA A 85 -13.61 -0.38 3.17
CA ALA A 85 -13.14 0.81 2.47
C ALA A 85 -12.25 0.43 1.26
N ALA A 86 -11.30 -0.48 1.44
CA ALA A 86 -10.46 -0.95 0.34
C ALA A 86 -11.28 -1.65 -0.76
N LEU A 87 -12.25 -2.47 -0.39
CA LEU A 87 -13.08 -3.22 -1.35
C LEU A 87 -13.97 -2.32 -2.23
N LYS A 88 -14.26 -1.08 -1.83
CA LYS A 88 -14.98 -0.12 -2.71
C LYS A 88 -14.21 0.16 -4.01
N TRP A 89 -12.90 -0.03 -3.99
CA TRP A 89 -12.01 0.22 -5.11
C TRP A 89 -11.75 -1.02 -5.98
N SER A 90 -12.32 -2.18 -5.62
CA SER A 90 -12.21 -3.41 -6.41
C SER A 90 -12.67 -3.15 -7.85
N THR A 91 -11.89 -3.64 -8.82
CA THR A 91 -12.14 -3.48 -10.26
C THR A 91 -11.89 -2.07 -10.84
N ARG A 92 -11.46 -1.08 -10.06
CA ARG A 92 -11.00 0.21 -10.60
C ARG A 92 -9.68 0.06 -11.35
N ASP A 93 -9.50 0.89 -12.36
CA ASP A 93 -8.29 0.89 -13.16
C ASP A 93 -7.09 1.47 -12.37
N TYR A 94 -5.91 0.94 -12.66
CA TYR A 94 -4.65 1.39 -12.06
C TYR A 94 -4.19 2.72 -12.66
N SER A 95 -3.68 3.64 -11.83
CA SER A 95 -3.12 4.91 -12.30
C SER A 95 -1.61 4.89 -12.43
N PHE A 96 -1.13 4.76 -13.64
CA PHE A 96 0.28 4.94 -13.95
C PHE A 96 0.74 6.40 -13.72
N HIS A 97 -0.15 7.37 -13.97
CA HIS A 97 0.14 8.79 -13.80
C HIS A 97 0.41 9.16 -12.33
N GLN A 98 -0.30 8.56 -11.39
CA GLN A 98 -0.04 8.79 -9.96
C GLN A 98 1.31 8.23 -9.51
N CYS A 99 1.74 7.08 -10.04
CA CYS A 99 3.09 6.57 -9.79
C CYS A 99 4.17 7.55 -10.28
N ALA A 100 4.00 8.12 -11.48
CA ALA A 100 4.93 9.10 -12.01
C ALA A 100 4.96 10.40 -11.19
N ILE A 101 3.79 10.89 -10.77
CA ILE A 101 3.66 12.07 -9.91
C ILE A 101 4.34 11.84 -8.56
N ALA A 102 4.07 10.73 -7.90
CA ALA A 102 4.71 10.40 -6.62
C ALA A 102 6.23 10.29 -6.76
N ALA A 103 6.73 9.73 -7.85
CA ALA A 103 8.17 9.65 -8.14
C ALA A 103 8.79 11.04 -8.36
N ILE A 104 8.12 11.93 -9.09
CA ILE A 104 8.60 13.31 -9.30
C ILE A 104 8.61 14.10 -8.00
N ASP A 105 7.54 14.03 -7.20
CA ASP A 105 7.47 14.70 -5.91
C ASP A 105 8.55 14.22 -4.94
N GLU A 106 8.85 12.92 -4.91
CA GLU A 106 9.94 12.38 -4.10
C GLU A 106 11.31 12.86 -4.58
N LEU A 107 11.55 12.88 -5.90
CA LEU A 107 12.81 13.37 -6.48
C LEU A 107 13.03 14.86 -6.25
N THR A 108 11.96 15.65 -6.29
CA THR A 108 12.01 17.11 -6.10
C THR A 108 11.85 17.51 -4.63
N GLN A 109 11.51 16.59 -3.75
CA GLN A 109 11.22 16.84 -2.32
C GLN A 109 10.09 17.86 -2.13
N SER A 110 9.19 18.03 -3.10
CA SER A 110 8.23 19.12 -3.12
C SER A 110 6.85 18.77 -2.60
N ARG A 111 6.39 17.54 -2.84
CA ARG A 111 5.02 17.07 -2.55
C ARG A 111 3.91 17.89 -3.23
N TRP A 112 4.29 18.86 -4.09
CA TRP A 112 3.35 19.82 -4.68
C TRP A 112 2.36 19.15 -5.64
N LEU A 113 2.86 18.24 -6.49
CA LEU A 113 2.04 17.56 -7.48
C LEU A 113 1.03 16.62 -6.84
N SER A 114 1.44 15.86 -5.82
CA SER A 114 0.56 14.96 -5.07
C SER A 114 -0.54 15.69 -4.33
N GLN A 115 -0.26 16.90 -3.80
CA GLN A 115 -1.23 17.72 -3.09
C GLN A 115 -2.32 18.30 -3.99
N HIS A 116 -2.02 18.53 -5.28
CA HIS A 116 -2.96 19.10 -6.24
C HIS A 116 -3.82 18.08 -6.98
N GLN A 117 -3.70 16.80 -6.63
CA GLN A 117 -4.53 15.67 -7.11
C GLN A 117 -4.96 15.79 -8.58
N LEU A 118 -4.00 15.80 -9.50
CA LEU A 118 -4.30 15.92 -10.94
C LEU A 118 -5.12 14.74 -11.49
N PHE A 119 -5.18 13.61 -10.77
CA PHE A 119 -5.92 12.41 -11.16
C PHE A 119 -6.50 11.68 -9.93
N PRO A 120 -7.62 12.13 -9.35
CA PRO A 120 -8.14 11.63 -8.08
C PRO A 120 -8.79 10.22 -8.14
N GLU A 121 -8.99 9.65 -9.31
CA GLU A 121 -9.89 8.50 -9.47
C GLU A 121 -9.20 7.15 -9.71
N ALA A 122 -7.89 7.10 -9.80
CA ALA A 122 -7.22 5.85 -10.16
C ALA A 122 -6.13 5.49 -9.13
N PRO A 123 -6.33 4.46 -8.32
CA PRO A 123 -5.49 4.12 -7.20
C PRO A 123 -4.16 3.49 -7.64
N MET A 124 -3.04 3.94 -7.05
CA MET A 124 -1.82 3.14 -7.00
C MET A 124 -1.79 2.27 -5.73
N CYS A 125 -0.86 1.33 -5.64
CA CYS A 125 -0.85 0.29 -4.61
C CYS A 125 -0.85 0.84 -3.17
N SER A 126 0.02 1.78 -2.86
CA SER A 126 0.12 2.41 -1.53
C SER A 126 -1.02 3.40 -1.26
N TRP A 127 -1.50 4.09 -2.29
CA TRP A 127 -2.67 4.96 -2.16
C TRP A 127 -3.90 4.17 -1.70
N LEU A 128 -4.15 3.01 -2.29
CA LEU A 128 -5.27 2.15 -1.91
C LEU A 128 -5.25 1.80 -0.41
N VAL A 129 -4.07 1.44 0.10
CA VAL A 129 -3.87 1.14 1.51
C VAL A 129 -4.06 2.39 2.37
N ALA A 130 -3.43 3.50 1.98
CA ALA A 130 -3.48 4.75 2.72
C ALA A 130 -4.90 5.32 2.78
N GLU A 131 -5.65 5.30 1.67
CA GLU A 131 -7.02 5.79 1.61
C GLU A 131 -7.97 4.93 2.44
N ALA A 132 -7.81 3.58 2.40
CA ALA A 132 -8.62 2.69 3.23
C ALA A 132 -8.41 2.95 4.74
N TYR A 133 -7.21 3.26 5.16
CA TYR A 133 -6.90 3.63 6.53
C TYR A 133 -7.45 5.01 6.87
N LYS A 134 -7.26 6.00 5.99
CA LYS A 134 -7.70 7.38 6.17
C LYS A 134 -9.22 7.50 6.31
N GLU A 135 -10.02 6.75 5.53
CA GLU A 135 -11.47 6.69 5.70
C GLU A 135 -11.90 6.24 7.11
N ASN A 136 -10.98 5.64 7.86
CA ASN A 136 -11.22 5.18 9.23
C ASN A 136 -10.49 6.04 10.30
N GLY A 137 -10.07 7.25 9.92
CA GLY A 137 -9.42 8.21 10.83
C GLY A 137 -7.98 7.86 11.18
N LEU A 138 -7.32 7.04 10.36
CA LEU A 138 -5.94 6.63 10.51
C LEU A 138 -5.15 7.08 9.29
N ASP A 139 -3.96 7.65 9.48
CA ASP A 139 -3.10 8.08 8.38
C ASP A 139 -1.65 7.62 8.59
N PHE A 140 -0.82 7.86 7.60
CA PHE A 140 0.61 7.55 7.61
C PHE A 140 1.47 8.82 7.65
N GLY A 141 0.90 9.94 8.13
CA GLY A 141 1.58 11.23 8.26
C GLY A 141 1.67 12.02 6.95
N GLU A 142 1.15 11.46 5.84
CA GLU A 142 1.13 12.08 4.52
C GLU A 142 -0.26 11.94 3.89
N PRO A 143 -0.65 12.85 2.98
CA PRO A 143 -1.85 12.65 2.17
C PRO A 143 -1.79 11.32 1.41
N ALA A 144 -2.89 10.59 1.33
CA ALA A 144 -2.92 9.28 0.67
C ALA A 144 -2.37 9.34 -0.77
N ALA A 145 -2.64 10.41 -1.51
CA ALA A 145 -2.15 10.64 -2.87
C ALA A 145 -0.61 10.70 -2.99
N GLY A 146 0.07 11.14 -1.92
CA GLY A 146 1.53 11.21 -1.87
C GLY A 146 2.21 10.06 -1.13
N THR A 147 1.43 9.15 -0.56
CA THR A 147 1.96 8.07 0.27
C THR A 147 2.53 6.94 -0.58
N GLY A 148 3.85 6.75 -0.55
CA GLY A 148 4.53 5.62 -1.18
C GLY A 148 4.60 4.38 -0.25
N PRO A 149 4.97 3.20 -0.78
CA PRO A 149 5.19 2.02 0.05
C PRO A 149 6.26 2.24 1.13
N TRP A 150 7.28 3.03 0.81
CA TRP A 150 8.35 3.42 1.73
C TRP A 150 7.86 4.34 2.87
N ASP A 151 6.89 5.23 2.60
CA ASP A 151 6.31 6.12 3.64
C ASP A 151 5.52 5.30 4.65
N ILE A 152 4.72 4.33 4.19
CA ILE A 152 4.01 3.39 5.06
C ILE A 152 5.00 2.63 5.94
N LYS A 153 6.10 2.11 5.36
CA LYS A 153 7.16 1.44 6.11
C LYS A 153 7.80 2.35 7.15
N LYS A 154 8.19 3.55 6.72
CA LYS A 154 8.86 4.55 7.56
C LYS A 154 7.98 4.97 8.73
N PHE A 155 6.70 5.24 8.45
CA PHE A 155 5.72 5.56 9.48
C PHE A 155 5.57 4.42 10.51
N ALA A 156 5.41 3.18 10.05
CA ALA A 156 5.26 2.04 10.94
C ALA A 156 6.49 1.81 11.83
N LEU A 157 7.70 2.01 11.30
CA LEU A 157 8.95 1.91 12.06
C LEU A 157 9.11 3.05 13.07
N ALA A 158 8.63 4.25 12.76
CA ALA A 158 8.66 5.40 13.66
C ALA A 158 7.62 5.30 14.79
N HIS A 159 6.61 4.45 14.64
CA HIS A 159 5.52 4.30 15.60
C HIS A 159 5.39 2.86 16.13
N PRO A 160 6.44 2.32 16.80
CA PRO A 160 6.43 0.94 17.30
C PRO A 160 5.36 0.67 18.37
N GLN A 161 4.83 1.72 19.00
CA GLN A 161 3.68 1.62 19.91
C GLN A 161 2.39 1.22 19.19
N PHE A 162 2.24 1.57 17.92
CA PHE A 162 1.07 1.26 17.10
C PHE A 162 1.28 0.06 16.17
N TYR A 163 2.50 -0.11 15.67
CA TYR A 163 2.80 -1.12 14.66
C TYR A 163 3.79 -2.16 15.15
N GLU A 164 3.52 -3.42 14.81
CA GLU A 164 4.51 -4.50 14.79
C GLU A 164 4.97 -4.66 13.34
N VAL A 165 6.28 -4.50 13.10
CA VAL A 165 6.88 -4.66 11.78
C VAL A 165 7.67 -5.95 11.75
N LEU A 166 7.16 -6.94 11.01
CA LEU A 166 7.79 -8.24 10.83
C LEU A 166 8.48 -8.30 9.48
N ARG A 167 9.80 -8.52 9.48
CA ARG A 167 10.52 -8.82 8.26
C ARG A 167 10.33 -10.29 7.91
N LEU A 168 9.88 -10.55 6.68
CA LEU A 168 9.55 -11.90 6.21
C LEU A 168 10.73 -12.57 5.49
N ARG A 169 11.66 -11.76 4.97
CA ARG A 169 12.91 -12.19 4.32
C ARG A 169 13.97 -11.11 4.43
#